data_fd786ce963eedd257ece5a84edb8cba5
#
_entry.id   fd786ce963eedd257ece5a84edb8cba5
#
_cell.length_a   1.000
_cell.length_b   1.000
_cell.length_c   1.000
_cell.angle_alpha   90.00
_cell.angle_beta   90.00
_cell.angle_gamma   90.00
#
_symmetry.space_group_name_H-M   'P 1'
#
loop_
_entity.id
_entity.type
_entity.pdbx_description
1 polymer ?
#
loop_
_entity_poly.entity_id
_entity_poly.type
_entity_poly.pdbx_seq_one_letter_code
_entity_poly.pdbx_strand_id
1 'polypeptide(L)'
;LEDDLMRLFSSDRIASVMDRLGFQEGEMIEHKMISNSIERAQKKVEENNFGIRKRLLEYDDVMNKQRTVVYTKRRHALMGERIGMDIVNMIWDRCANAIENNDYEGCQMELLQTLAMETPFTEEEFRNEKKEKLAEKTFGIAMENFKRKTERLAQIANPVIKQVYEN
;
A
#
# COMPACT_ATOMS: atom_id res chain seq x y z
N LEU A 1 -24.68 -31.36 -22.78
CA LEU A 1 -24.37 -31.28 -21.34
C LEU A 1 -22.88 -31.15 -21.04
N GLU A 2 -22.08 -30.78 -22.00
CA GLU A 2 -20.64 -30.48 -21.87
C GLU A 2 -20.39 -29.00 -21.57
N ASP A 3 -21.36 -28.28 -21.01
CA ASP A 3 -21.19 -26.91 -20.57
C ASP A 3 -20.23 -26.86 -19.38
N ASP A 4 -19.32 -25.91 -19.39
CA ASP A 4 -18.32 -25.70 -18.33
C ASP A 4 -18.94 -25.58 -16.94
N LEU A 5 -20.20 -25.12 -16.88
CA LEU A 5 -21.01 -25.02 -15.67
C LEU A 5 -21.32 -26.40 -15.09
N MET A 6 -21.63 -27.37 -15.94
CA MET A 6 -21.95 -28.75 -15.54
C MET A 6 -20.71 -29.56 -15.19
N ARG A 7 -19.57 -29.28 -15.84
CA ARG A 7 -18.27 -29.89 -15.49
C ARG A 7 -17.80 -29.49 -14.09
N LEU A 8 -18.06 -28.26 -13.66
CA LEU A 8 -17.69 -27.77 -12.34
C LEU A 8 -18.56 -28.34 -11.20
N PHE A 9 -19.80 -28.75 -11.48
CA PHE A 9 -20.79 -29.10 -10.43
C PHE A 9 -21.41 -30.49 -10.56
N SER A 10 -20.63 -31.51 -10.86
CA SER A 10 -21.05 -32.92 -10.82
C SER A 10 -21.75 -33.44 -12.09
N SER A 11 -21.10 -33.30 -13.24
CA SER A 11 -21.55 -33.89 -14.51
C SER A 11 -21.91 -35.39 -14.38
N ASP A 12 -21.13 -36.16 -13.61
CA ASP A 12 -21.30 -37.61 -13.48
C ASP A 12 -22.60 -38.00 -12.74
N ARG A 13 -23.00 -37.22 -11.72
CA ARG A 13 -24.27 -37.45 -11.00
C ARG A 13 -25.46 -37.09 -11.85
N ILE A 14 -25.39 -36.03 -12.62
CA ILE A 14 -26.48 -35.59 -13.49
C ILE A 14 -26.59 -36.52 -14.68
N ALA A 15 -25.49 -36.92 -15.29
CA ALA A 15 -25.46 -37.93 -16.35
C ALA A 15 -26.10 -39.26 -15.89
N SER A 16 -25.74 -39.78 -14.71
CA SER A 16 -26.31 -41.00 -14.14
C SER A 16 -27.82 -40.88 -13.85
N VAL A 17 -28.31 -39.70 -13.48
CA VAL A 17 -29.76 -39.46 -13.27
C VAL A 17 -30.47 -39.38 -14.63
N MET A 18 -29.86 -38.78 -15.63
CA MET A 18 -30.44 -38.70 -16.98
C MET A 18 -30.53 -40.12 -17.63
N ASP A 19 -29.49 -40.94 -17.52
CA ASP A 19 -29.50 -42.32 -17.98
C ASP A 19 -30.61 -43.16 -17.32
N ARG A 20 -30.83 -42.96 -16.01
CA ARG A 20 -31.92 -43.62 -15.27
C ARG A 20 -33.33 -43.14 -15.67
N LEU A 21 -33.47 -41.89 -16.13
CA LEU A 21 -34.72 -41.30 -16.55
C LEU A 21 -35.01 -41.59 -18.03
N GLY A 22 -34.07 -42.20 -18.78
CA GLY A 22 -34.29 -42.64 -20.16
C GLY A 22 -34.33 -41.50 -21.18
N PHE A 23 -33.71 -40.35 -20.92
CA PHE A 23 -33.61 -39.20 -21.86
C PHE A 23 -32.72 -39.56 -23.04
N GLN A 24 -33.20 -39.28 -24.25
CA GLN A 24 -32.41 -39.41 -25.49
C GLN A 24 -31.63 -38.14 -25.84
N GLU A 25 -30.52 -38.29 -26.57
CA GLU A 25 -29.77 -37.13 -27.07
C GLU A 25 -30.64 -36.23 -27.93
N GLY A 26 -30.71 -34.93 -27.57
CA GLY A 26 -31.49 -33.92 -28.29
C GLY A 26 -32.86 -33.61 -27.66
N GLU A 27 -33.30 -34.34 -26.62
CA GLU A 27 -34.52 -34.02 -25.92
C GLU A 27 -34.40 -32.81 -24.97
N MET A 28 -35.47 -32.00 -24.93
CA MET A 28 -35.53 -30.85 -24.02
C MET A 28 -35.78 -31.34 -22.60
N ILE A 29 -34.89 -30.95 -21.68
CA ILE A 29 -34.93 -31.41 -20.30
C ILE A 29 -35.86 -30.53 -19.49
N GLU A 30 -37.09 -30.95 -19.29
CA GLU A 30 -38.11 -30.23 -18.49
C GLU A 30 -38.28 -30.77 -17.06
N HIS A 31 -37.35 -31.58 -16.58
CA HIS A 31 -37.50 -32.19 -15.27
C HIS A 31 -37.10 -31.19 -14.15
N LYS A 32 -38.05 -30.90 -13.24
CA LYS A 32 -37.90 -29.92 -12.14
C LYS A 32 -36.64 -30.13 -11.28
N MET A 33 -36.23 -31.38 -11.07
CA MET A 33 -35.04 -31.71 -10.28
C MET A 33 -33.74 -31.28 -10.98
N ILE A 34 -33.69 -31.43 -12.29
CA ILE A 34 -32.53 -31.01 -13.12
C ILE A 34 -32.46 -29.51 -13.21
N SER A 35 -33.59 -28.84 -13.45
CA SER A 35 -33.67 -27.37 -13.46
C SER A 35 -33.23 -26.78 -12.13
N ASN A 36 -33.67 -27.30 -11.00
CA ASN A 36 -33.22 -26.87 -9.68
C ASN A 36 -31.71 -27.12 -9.44
N SER A 37 -31.16 -28.19 -10.00
CA SER A 37 -29.72 -28.48 -9.90
C SER A 37 -28.89 -27.47 -10.70
N ILE A 38 -29.35 -27.10 -11.90
CA ILE A 38 -28.72 -26.09 -12.75
C ILE A 38 -28.77 -24.72 -12.07
N GLU A 39 -29.94 -24.34 -11.55
CA GLU A 39 -30.11 -23.08 -10.80
C GLU A 39 -29.17 -22.98 -9.60
N ARG A 40 -29.07 -24.05 -8.81
CA ARG A 40 -28.10 -24.09 -7.69
C ARG A 40 -26.66 -23.98 -8.15
N ALA A 41 -26.28 -24.63 -9.26
CA ALA A 41 -24.95 -24.54 -9.83
C ALA A 41 -24.65 -23.11 -10.28
N GLN A 42 -25.58 -22.47 -11.02
CA GLN A 42 -25.46 -21.08 -11.45
C GLN A 42 -25.28 -20.13 -10.26
N LYS A 43 -26.14 -20.26 -9.25
CA LYS A 43 -26.07 -19.45 -8.03
C LYS A 43 -24.73 -19.58 -7.31
N LYS A 44 -24.19 -20.78 -7.24
CA LYS A 44 -22.88 -21.04 -6.62
C LYS A 44 -21.72 -20.42 -7.40
N VAL A 45 -21.78 -20.43 -8.74
CA VAL A 45 -20.81 -19.74 -9.60
C VAL A 45 -20.90 -18.22 -9.42
N GLU A 46 -22.12 -17.68 -9.37
CA GLU A 46 -22.34 -16.25 -9.10
C GLU A 46 -21.78 -15.83 -7.75
N GLU A 47 -22.04 -16.59 -6.69
CA GLU A 47 -21.53 -16.32 -5.34
C GLU A 47 -19.99 -16.34 -5.32
N ASN A 48 -19.37 -17.31 -5.99
CA ASN A 48 -17.92 -17.39 -6.10
C ASN A 48 -17.34 -16.21 -6.88
N ASN A 49 -17.91 -15.88 -8.04
CA ASN A 49 -17.48 -14.76 -8.88
C ASN A 49 -17.72 -13.42 -8.18
N PHE A 50 -18.82 -13.29 -7.44
CA PHE A 50 -19.07 -12.12 -6.61
C PHE A 50 -18.01 -11.97 -5.52
N GLY A 51 -17.67 -13.07 -4.82
CA GLY A 51 -16.61 -13.06 -3.82
C GLY A 51 -15.25 -12.63 -4.36
N ILE A 52 -14.88 -13.12 -5.55
CA ILE A 52 -13.63 -12.71 -6.23
C ILE A 52 -13.66 -11.23 -6.59
N ARG A 53 -14.75 -10.76 -7.23
CA ARG A 53 -14.90 -9.33 -7.59
C ARG A 53 -14.89 -8.41 -6.38
N LYS A 54 -15.54 -8.80 -5.29
CA LYS A 54 -15.54 -8.04 -4.04
C LYS A 54 -14.13 -7.87 -3.47
N ARG A 55 -13.33 -8.94 -3.44
CA ARG A 55 -11.93 -8.87 -2.99
C ARG A 55 -11.07 -7.97 -3.88
N LEU A 56 -11.29 -8.01 -5.19
CA LEU A 56 -10.58 -7.13 -6.13
C LEU A 56 -10.93 -5.66 -5.89
N LEU A 57 -12.20 -5.33 -5.63
CA LEU A 57 -12.63 -3.97 -5.29
C LEU A 57 -12.02 -3.50 -3.96
N GLU A 58 -12.03 -4.34 -2.93
CA GLU A 58 -11.42 -4.03 -1.63
C GLU A 58 -9.91 -3.74 -1.79
N TYR A 59 -9.22 -4.52 -2.61
CA TYR A 59 -7.81 -4.29 -2.93
C TYR A 59 -7.60 -2.98 -3.71
N ASP A 60 -8.43 -2.72 -4.71
CA ASP A 60 -8.36 -1.52 -5.53
C ASP A 60 -8.61 -0.24 -4.71
N ASP A 61 -9.53 -0.29 -3.74
CA ASP A 61 -9.78 0.81 -2.80
C ASP A 61 -8.53 1.17 -1.97
N VAL A 62 -7.78 0.17 -1.50
CA VAL A 62 -6.52 0.39 -0.78
C VAL A 62 -5.48 1.03 -1.70
N MET A 63 -5.34 0.50 -2.92
CA MET A 63 -4.40 1.04 -3.91
C MET A 63 -4.76 2.47 -4.33
N ASN A 64 -6.05 2.78 -4.48
CA ASN A 64 -6.52 4.12 -4.81
C ASN A 64 -6.27 5.12 -3.68
N LYS A 65 -6.46 4.71 -2.42
CA LYS A 65 -6.10 5.54 -1.25
C LYS A 65 -4.60 5.84 -1.22
N GLN A 66 -3.75 4.84 -1.40
CA GLN A 66 -2.30 5.03 -1.48
C GLN A 66 -1.91 5.97 -2.64
N ARG A 67 -2.47 5.73 -3.82
CA ARG A 67 -2.26 6.58 -5.01
C ARG A 67 -2.65 8.04 -4.72
N THR A 68 -3.81 8.27 -4.15
CA THR A 68 -4.30 9.61 -3.82
C THR A 68 -3.35 10.34 -2.88
N VAL A 69 -2.85 9.68 -1.84
CA VAL A 69 -1.87 10.26 -0.91
C VAL A 69 -0.59 10.67 -1.64
N VAL A 70 -0.03 9.79 -2.48
CA VAL A 70 1.19 10.06 -3.25
C VAL A 70 0.98 11.22 -4.23
N TYR A 71 -0.12 11.21 -4.99
CA TYR A 71 -0.41 12.30 -5.94
C TYR A 71 -0.68 13.63 -5.26
N THR A 72 -1.34 13.64 -4.11
CA THR A 72 -1.56 14.85 -3.31
C THR A 72 -0.22 15.44 -2.83
N LYS A 73 0.66 14.63 -2.27
CA LYS A 73 2.00 15.08 -1.86
C LYS A 73 2.82 15.58 -3.05
N ARG A 74 2.77 14.87 -4.18
CA ARG A 74 3.43 15.30 -5.42
C ARG A 74 2.91 16.66 -5.90
N ARG A 75 1.59 16.87 -5.89
CA ARG A 75 0.98 18.14 -6.26
C ARG A 75 1.46 19.27 -5.36
N HIS A 76 1.45 19.07 -4.03
CA HIS A 76 1.97 20.06 -3.07
C HIS A 76 3.42 20.42 -3.37
N ALA A 77 4.26 19.43 -3.68
CA ALA A 77 5.66 19.67 -4.02
C ALA A 77 5.82 20.47 -5.32
N LEU A 78 5.06 20.15 -6.37
CA LEU A 78 5.11 20.82 -7.66
C LEU A 78 4.57 22.25 -7.61
N MET A 79 3.53 22.50 -6.81
CA MET A 79 2.90 23.82 -6.67
C MET A 79 3.56 24.68 -5.59
N GLY A 80 4.53 24.14 -4.86
CA GLY A 80 5.18 24.82 -3.74
C GLY A 80 4.29 24.98 -2.51
N GLU A 81 3.13 24.31 -2.49
CA GLU A 81 2.20 24.34 -1.36
C GLU A 81 2.67 23.41 -0.24
N ARG A 82 2.79 23.95 0.98
CA ARG A 82 3.07 23.17 2.23
C ARG A 82 4.33 22.30 2.24
N ILE A 83 5.19 22.41 1.22
CA ILE A 83 6.39 21.55 1.10
C ILE A 83 7.28 21.64 2.36
N GLY A 84 7.39 22.82 2.97
CA GLY A 84 8.14 22.99 4.20
C GLY A 84 7.57 22.17 5.36
N MET A 85 6.23 22.17 5.53
CA MET A 85 5.58 21.37 6.56
C MET A 85 5.69 19.87 6.29
N ASP A 86 5.55 19.46 5.04
CA ASP A 86 5.70 18.06 4.66
C ASP A 86 7.12 17.53 4.95
N ILE A 87 8.15 18.35 4.68
CA ILE A 87 9.55 18.00 4.99
C ILE A 87 9.76 17.91 6.51
N VAL A 88 9.25 18.85 7.28
CA VAL A 88 9.33 18.84 8.75
C VAL A 88 8.69 17.56 9.32
N ASN A 89 7.49 17.21 8.85
CA ASN A 89 6.81 15.99 9.27
C ASN A 89 7.59 14.72 8.86
N MET A 90 8.15 14.68 7.65
CA MET A 90 8.97 13.55 7.22
C MET A 90 10.23 13.37 8.08
N ILE A 91 10.89 14.46 8.45
CA ILE A 91 12.06 14.39 9.33
C ILE A 91 11.65 13.89 10.71
N TRP A 92 10.54 14.39 11.26
CA TRP A 92 10.00 13.92 12.54
C TRP A 92 9.69 12.42 12.50
N ASP A 93 8.93 11.98 11.50
CA ASP A 93 8.55 10.57 11.34
C ASP A 93 9.79 9.66 11.22
N ARG A 94 10.85 10.11 10.54
CA ARG A 94 12.10 9.36 10.43
C ARG A 94 12.85 9.25 11.75
N CYS A 95 12.94 10.36 12.50
CA CYS A 95 13.57 10.35 13.82
C CYS A 95 12.82 9.45 14.81
N ALA A 96 11.49 9.55 14.85
CA ALA A 96 10.66 8.75 15.74
C ALA A 96 10.75 7.25 15.37
N ASN A 97 10.58 6.91 14.11
CA ASN A 97 10.65 5.52 13.64
C ASN A 97 12.01 4.87 13.90
N ALA A 98 13.12 5.61 13.67
CA ALA A 98 14.47 5.10 13.92
C ALA A 98 14.67 4.72 15.39
N ILE A 99 14.09 5.47 16.33
CA ILE A 99 14.24 5.25 17.76
C ILE A 99 13.25 4.21 18.31
N GLU A 100 12.02 4.15 17.74
CA GLU A 100 10.98 3.24 18.21
C GLU A 100 11.20 1.79 17.76
N ASN A 101 11.61 1.61 16.52
CA ASN A 101 11.58 0.31 15.85
C ASN A 101 12.93 -0.42 15.82
N ASN A 102 14.03 0.24 16.23
CA ASN A 102 15.36 -0.32 16.16
C ASN A 102 16.02 -0.44 17.54
N ASP A 103 17.07 -1.24 17.60
CA ASP A 103 18.10 -1.19 18.64
C ASP A 103 19.04 0.00 18.42
N TYR A 104 20.03 0.17 19.28
CA TYR A 104 20.96 1.30 19.18
C TYR A 104 21.76 1.32 17.86
N GLU A 105 22.29 0.17 17.44
CA GLU A 105 23.08 0.05 16.21
C GLU A 105 22.19 0.26 14.98
N GLY A 106 21.00 -0.31 14.96
CA GLY A 106 20.01 -0.11 13.90
C GLY A 106 19.55 1.35 13.80
N CYS A 107 19.33 2.02 14.93
CA CYS A 107 19.02 3.44 14.98
C CYS A 107 20.16 4.29 14.40
N GLN A 108 21.40 3.99 14.75
CA GLN A 108 22.59 4.65 14.17
C GLN A 108 22.62 4.52 12.64
N MET A 109 22.44 3.31 12.15
CA MET A 109 22.45 3.02 10.71
C MET A 109 21.31 3.74 9.99
N GLU A 110 20.11 3.71 10.53
CA GLU A 110 18.95 4.37 9.92
C GLU A 110 19.10 5.88 9.87
N LEU A 111 19.56 6.53 10.94
CA LEU A 111 19.82 7.97 10.96
C LEU A 111 20.93 8.38 9.98
N LEU A 112 21.98 7.58 9.87
CA LEU A 112 23.06 7.82 8.91
C LEU A 112 22.58 7.69 7.46
N GLN A 113 21.82 6.65 7.14
CA GLN A 113 21.32 6.40 5.79
C GLN A 113 20.24 7.38 5.34
N THR A 114 19.33 7.75 6.25
CA THR A 114 18.15 8.56 5.89
C THR A 114 18.37 10.07 6.05
N LEU A 115 19.04 10.49 7.12
CA LEU A 115 19.25 11.90 7.46
C LEU A 115 20.71 12.35 7.35
N ALA A 116 21.64 11.43 7.02
CA ALA A 116 23.08 11.67 6.94
C ALA A 116 23.62 12.35 8.22
N MET A 117 23.20 11.86 9.37
CA MET A 117 23.62 12.35 10.70
C MET A 117 23.98 11.21 11.63
N GLU A 118 24.90 11.47 12.52
CA GLU A 118 25.24 10.56 13.64
C GLU A 118 24.18 10.67 14.73
N THR A 119 24.04 9.62 15.56
CA THR A 119 23.15 9.63 16.71
C THR A 119 23.61 10.68 17.74
N PRO A 120 22.70 11.56 18.18
CA PRO A 120 23.05 12.62 19.14
C PRO A 120 23.01 12.18 20.61
N PHE A 121 22.99 10.87 20.86
CA PHE A 121 22.94 10.27 22.19
C PHE A 121 23.78 9.01 22.25
N THR A 122 24.18 8.64 23.48
CA THR A 122 24.95 7.43 23.75
C THR A 122 24.04 6.21 23.90
N GLU A 123 24.62 5.00 23.86
CA GLU A 123 23.89 3.76 24.10
C GLU A 123 23.25 3.70 25.50
N GLU A 124 23.93 4.29 26.51
CA GLU A 124 23.40 4.39 27.87
C GLU A 124 22.17 5.32 27.94
N GLU A 125 22.22 6.46 27.25
CA GLU A 125 21.05 7.37 27.13
C GLU A 125 19.91 6.68 26.40
N PHE A 126 20.20 5.91 25.34
CA PHE A 126 19.20 5.18 24.58
C PHE A 126 18.43 4.13 25.41
N ARG A 127 19.13 3.49 26.36
CA ARG A 127 18.52 2.50 27.27
C ARG A 127 17.73 3.12 28.41
N ASN A 128 18.17 4.27 28.91
CA ASN A 128 17.67 4.86 30.16
C ASN A 128 16.68 6.00 29.96
N GLU A 129 16.73 6.70 28.83
CA GLU A 129 15.82 7.82 28.56
C GLU A 129 14.54 7.38 27.85
N LYS A 130 13.50 8.21 27.97
CA LYS A 130 12.25 8.00 27.25
C LYS A 130 12.48 8.21 25.75
N LYS A 131 11.96 7.31 24.94
CA LYS A 131 12.08 7.34 23.46
C LYS A 131 11.56 8.65 22.85
N GLU A 132 10.49 9.18 23.39
CA GLU A 132 9.91 10.47 22.97
C GLU A 132 10.92 11.63 23.12
N LYS A 133 11.62 11.70 24.26
CA LYS A 133 12.61 12.75 24.51
C LYS A 133 13.85 12.62 23.60
N LEU A 134 14.27 11.38 23.32
CA LEU A 134 15.33 11.11 22.35
C LEU A 134 14.91 11.51 20.93
N ALA A 135 13.66 11.25 20.55
CA ALA A 135 13.11 11.64 19.26
C ALA A 135 13.08 13.17 19.11
N GLU A 136 12.64 13.91 20.13
CA GLU A 136 12.65 15.38 20.14
C GLU A 136 14.07 15.94 20.00
N LYS A 137 15.04 15.40 20.78
CA LYS A 137 16.45 15.80 20.72
C LYS A 137 17.03 15.56 19.32
N THR A 138 16.77 14.38 18.75
CA THR A 138 17.23 14.00 17.42
C THR A 138 16.61 14.86 16.33
N PHE A 139 15.32 15.12 16.42
CA PHE A 139 14.59 15.99 15.50
C PHE A 139 15.12 17.43 15.51
N GLY A 140 15.40 17.99 16.69
CA GLY A 140 15.98 19.33 16.82
C GLY A 140 17.30 19.45 16.03
N ILE A 141 18.19 18.49 16.21
CA ILE A 141 19.49 18.45 15.51
C ILE A 141 19.33 18.18 14.00
N ALA A 142 18.41 17.30 13.63
CA ALA A 142 18.10 17.01 12.23
C ALA A 142 17.58 18.29 11.51
N MET A 143 16.71 19.05 12.15
CA MET A 143 16.19 20.32 11.63
C MET A 143 17.28 21.39 11.48
N GLU A 144 18.19 21.50 12.44
CA GLU A 144 19.31 22.41 12.35
C GLU A 144 20.26 22.05 11.21
N ASN A 145 20.58 20.77 11.07
CA ASN A 145 21.36 20.25 9.94
C ASN A 145 20.69 20.50 8.59
N PHE A 146 19.37 20.28 8.50
CA PHE A 146 18.59 20.55 7.31
C PHE A 146 18.63 22.03 6.94
N LYS A 147 18.44 22.94 7.89
CA LYS A 147 18.49 24.39 7.67
C LYS A 147 19.87 24.82 7.16
N ARG A 148 20.94 24.40 7.83
CA ARG A 148 22.32 24.69 7.44
C ARG A 148 22.64 24.19 6.00
N LYS A 149 22.18 22.98 5.67
CA LYS A 149 22.36 22.38 4.33
C LYS A 149 21.60 23.16 3.26
N THR A 150 20.37 23.57 3.56
CA THR A 150 19.54 24.38 2.66
C THR A 150 20.13 25.77 2.41
N GLU A 151 20.61 26.44 3.45
CA GLU A 151 21.28 27.74 3.33
C GLU A 151 22.55 27.65 2.47
N ARG A 152 23.36 26.62 2.69
CA ARG A 152 24.57 26.37 1.88
C ARG A 152 24.24 26.09 0.41
N LEU A 153 23.22 25.28 0.14
CA LEU A 153 22.76 25.00 -1.22
C LEU A 153 22.21 26.25 -1.89
N ALA A 154 21.44 27.06 -1.16
CA ALA A 154 20.90 28.32 -1.68
C ALA A 154 22.03 29.31 -2.06
N GLN A 155 23.09 29.41 -1.25
CA GLN A 155 24.24 30.25 -1.56
C GLN A 155 24.97 29.84 -2.86
N ILE A 156 25.01 28.54 -3.15
CA ILE A 156 25.65 27.99 -4.35
C ILE A 156 24.73 28.12 -5.58
N ALA A 157 23.44 27.76 -5.41
CA ALA A 157 22.49 27.65 -6.50
C ALA A 157 21.93 29.00 -6.97
N ASN A 158 21.67 29.96 -6.05
CA ASN A 158 21.05 31.22 -6.38
C ASN A 158 21.82 32.05 -7.45
N PRO A 159 23.17 32.18 -7.40
CA PRO A 159 23.90 32.90 -8.43
C PRO A 159 23.75 32.27 -9.82
N VAL A 160 23.80 30.92 -9.87
CA VAL A 160 23.67 30.17 -11.13
C VAL A 160 22.24 30.29 -11.70
N ILE A 161 21.21 30.17 -10.85
CA ILE A 161 19.83 30.34 -11.26
C ILE A 161 19.59 31.76 -11.81
N LYS A 162 20.05 32.79 -11.10
CA LYS A 162 19.94 34.17 -11.58
C LYS A 162 20.59 34.37 -12.93
N GLN A 163 21.78 33.85 -13.13
CA GLN A 163 22.49 33.98 -14.41
C GLN A 163 21.75 33.30 -15.57
N VAL A 164 21.02 32.19 -15.32
CA VAL A 164 20.28 31.47 -16.36
C VAL A 164 18.93 32.11 -16.67
N TYR A 165 18.27 32.73 -15.70
CA TYR A 165 16.92 33.28 -15.88
C TYR A 165 16.87 34.81 -16.09
N GLU A 166 17.95 35.53 -15.86
CA GLU A 166 18.06 37.00 -16.15
C GLU A 166 18.62 37.27 -17.54
N ASN A 167 19.06 36.25 -18.31
CA ASN A 167 19.38 36.29 -19.72
C ASN A 167 18.24 35.71 -20.57
#